data_423850df524c4bd15b768691df9634fd
#
_entry.id   423850df524c4bd15b768691df9634fd
#
_cell.length_a   1.000
_cell.length_b   1.000
_cell.length_c   1.000
_cell.angle_alpha   90.00
_cell.angle_beta   90.00
_cell.angle_gamma   90.00
#
_symmetry.space_group_name_H-M   'P 1'
#
loop_
_entity.id
_entity.type
_entity.pdbx_description
1 polymer ?
#
loop_
_entity_poly.entity_id
_entity_poly.type
_entity_poly.pdbx_seq_one_letter_code
_entity_poly.pdbx_strand_id
1 'polypeptide(L)'
;MVRIKPFRAVRPPKEHASEVASRPYDVLNSAEAKAEATERSLLHIIKPEIDFDPIADEHSQPVYDKAVENFRRWQSEGWLRQDPEEYYYIYAQTMEGRTQYGLAMCCHFEDYLSGAIKKHELTRPDKEEDRMIHVRNQQANIEPVFF
;
A
#
# COMPACT_ATOMS: atom_id res chain seq x y z
N MET A 1 15.08 -8.86 -21.52
CA MET A 1 14.09 -9.65 -20.75
C MET A 1 13.94 -8.97 -19.39
N VAL A 2 12.71 -8.75 -18.93
CA VAL A 2 12.46 -8.12 -17.63
C VAL A 2 12.90 -9.06 -16.50
N ARG A 3 13.67 -8.55 -15.55
CA ARG A 3 14.16 -9.29 -14.37
C ARG A 3 13.13 -9.19 -13.26
N ILE A 4 12.61 -10.33 -12.85
CA ILE A 4 11.61 -10.45 -11.78
C ILE A 4 12.10 -11.40 -10.70
N LYS A 5 11.62 -11.20 -9.47
CA LYS A 5 11.83 -12.14 -8.37
C LYS A 5 10.67 -12.15 -7.38
N PRO A 6 10.50 -13.25 -6.64
CA PRO A 6 9.53 -13.33 -5.55
C PRO A 6 9.95 -12.43 -4.37
N PHE A 7 9.03 -12.26 -3.41
CA PHE A 7 9.28 -11.51 -2.19
C PHE A 7 8.43 -12.05 -1.04
N ARG A 8 8.77 -11.64 0.19
CA ARG A 8 8.01 -11.98 1.39
C ARG A 8 7.03 -10.84 1.69
N ALA A 9 5.76 -11.01 1.29
CA ALA A 9 4.75 -9.99 1.56
C ALA A 9 4.43 -9.90 3.05
N VAL A 10 4.13 -8.68 3.50
CA VAL A 10 3.46 -8.42 4.77
C VAL A 10 1.98 -8.23 4.46
N ARG A 11 1.14 -9.13 4.96
CA ARG A 11 -0.29 -9.14 4.63
C ARG A 11 -1.13 -9.61 5.81
N PRO A 12 -2.44 -9.28 5.84
CA PRO A 12 -3.32 -9.79 6.87
C PRO A 12 -3.48 -11.30 6.77
N PRO A 13 -3.59 -12.01 7.91
CA PRO A 13 -4.12 -13.36 7.94
C PRO A 13 -5.51 -13.43 7.29
N LYS A 14 -5.87 -14.60 6.75
CA LYS A 14 -7.13 -14.78 6.01
C LYS A 14 -8.36 -14.32 6.81
N GLU A 15 -8.37 -14.59 8.10
CA GLU A 15 -9.43 -14.23 9.05
C GLU A 15 -9.61 -12.73 9.23
N HIS A 16 -8.56 -11.93 8.98
CA HIS A 16 -8.57 -10.46 9.12
C HIS A 16 -8.57 -9.72 7.77
N ALA A 17 -8.46 -10.43 6.66
CA ALA A 17 -8.28 -9.80 5.35
C ALA A 17 -9.41 -8.84 4.99
N SER A 18 -10.67 -9.19 5.27
CA SER A 18 -11.82 -8.33 4.97
C SER A 18 -11.94 -7.10 5.87
N GLU A 19 -11.38 -7.15 7.09
CA GLU A 19 -11.37 -6.04 8.03
C GLU A 19 -10.26 -5.03 7.69
N VAL A 20 -9.12 -5.55 7.20
CA VAL A 20 -7.96 -4.73 6.83
C VAL A 20 -8.12 -4.09 5.45
N ALA A 21 -8.77 -4.78 4.51
CA ALA A 21 -8.95 -4.28 3.15
C ALA A 21 -9.65 -2.91 3.13
N SER A 22 -9.13 -2.01 2.33
CA SER A 22 -9.68 -0.67 2.13
C SER A 22 -9.62 -0.25 0.66
N ARG A 23 -10.27 0.85 0.33
CA ARG A 23 -10.08 1.52 -0.96
C ARG A 23 -8.67 2.13 -1.03
N PRO A 24 -8.11 2.31 -2.25
CA PRO A 24 -6.83 2.98 -2.43
C PRO A 24 -6.84 4.42 -1.86
N TYR A 25 -5.66 4.91 -1.48
CA TYR A 25 -5.51 6.22 -0.82
C TYR A 25 -5.94 7.41 -1.69
N ASP A 26 -5.87 7.27 -3.02
CA ASP A 26 -6.09 8.33 -4.00
C ASP A 26 -7.55 8.50 -4.44
N VAL A 27 -8.44 7.58 -4.02
CA VAL A 27 -9.87 7.64 -4.33
C VAL A 27 -10.74 8.20 -3.20
N LEU A 28 -10.11 8.59 -2.07
CA LEU A 28 -10.78 9.14 -0.90
C LEU A 28 -10.08 10.42 -0.44
N ASN A 29 -10.84 11.47 -0.15
CA ASN A 29 -10.31 12.55 0.66
C ASN A 29 -10.23 12.14 2.15
N SER A 30 -9.54 12.93 2.98
CA SER A 30 -9.30 12.55 4.39
C SER A 30 -10.57 12.48 5.23
N ALA A 31 -11.59 13.30 4.94
CA ALA A 31 -12.86 13.25 5.64
C ALA A 31 -13.66 11.98 5.28
N GLU A 32 -13.68 11.62 4.01
CA GLU A 32 -14.29 10.38 3.53
C GLU A 32 -13.55 9.16 4.11
N ALA A 33 -12.22 9.18 4.10
CA ALA A 33 -11.40 8.12 4.67
C ALA A 33 -11.69 7.95 6.17
N LYS A 34 -11.78 9.05 6.94
CA LYS A 34 -12.13 9.02 8.37
C LYS A 34 -13.53 8.46 8.62
N ALA A 35 -14.49 8.78 7.77
CA ALA A 35 -15.86 8.27 7.89
C ALA A 35 -16.01 6.79 7.51
N GLU A 36 -15.16 6.30 6.59
CA GLU A 36 -15.19 4.91 6.11
C GLU A 36 -14.33 3.96 6.95
N ALA A 37 -13.25 4.47 7.55
CA ALA A 37 -12.30 3.65 8.27
C ALA A 37 -12.95 2.95 9.47
N THR A 38 -12.85 1.63 9.49
CA THR A 38 -13.07 0.83 10.70
C THR A 38 -11.77 0.77 11.51
N GLU A 39 -11.82 0.32 12.76
CA GLU A 39 -10.66 0.20 13.67
C GLU A 39 -9.44 -0.50 13.01
N ARG A 40 -9.69 -1.41 12.06
CA ARG A 40 -8.67 -2.24 11.40
C ARG A 40 -8.49 -1.94 9.91
N SER A 41 -9.06 -0.83 9.43
CA SER A 41 -8.91 -0.44 8.04
C SER A 41 -7.48 -0.05 7.70
N LEU A 42 -6.93 -0.55 6.57
CA LEU A 42 -5.60 -0.15 6.07
C LEU A 42 -5.46 1.37 5.89
N LEU A 43 -6.58 2.10 5.83
CA LEU A 43 -6.60 3.58 5.78
C LEU A 43 -5.79 4.21 6.92
N HIS A 44 -5.73 3.61 8.11
CA HIS A 44 -4.90 4.09 9.22
C HIS A 44 -3.37 4.03 8.93
N ILE A 45 -2.96 3.30 7.90
CA ILE A 45 -1.55 3.20 7.48
C ILE A 45 -1.28 4.03 6.24
N ILE A 46 -2.23 4.08 5.28
CA ILE A 46 -2.04 4.76 3.99
C ILE A 46 -2.56 6.20 3.98
N LYS A 47 -3.45 6.55 4.92
CA LYS A 47 -4.00 7.89 5.18
C LYS A 47 -4.04 8.21 6.69
N PRO A 48 -2.89 8.14 7.38
CA PRO A 48 -2.83 8.21 8.84
C PRO A 48 -3.26 9.55 9.44
N GLU A 49 -3.43 10.59 8.65
CA GLU A 49 -3.99 11.88 9.06
C GLU A 49 -5.39 11.75 9.67
N ILE A 50 -6.12 10.68 9.36
CA ILE A 50 -7.46 10.41 9.91
C ILE A 50 -7.45 10.07 11.40
N ASP A 51 -6.30 9.67 11.95
CA ASP A 51 -6.12 9.34 13.36
C ASP A 51 -6.03 10.58 14.28
N PHE A 52 -5.97 11.76 13.67
CA PHE A 52 -5.90 13.03 14.39
C PHE A 52 -7.29 13.69 14.51
N ASP A 53 -7.48 14.45 15.58
CA ASP A 53 -8.68 15.27 15.79
C ASP A 53 -8.29 16.67 16.27
N PRO A 54 -8.43 17.72 15.43
CA PRO A 54 -8.91 17.67 14.03
C PRO A 54 -7.97 16.89 13.10
N ILE A 55 -8.45 16.49 11.93
CA ILE A 55 -7.64 15.83 10.89
C ILE A 55 -6.39 16.69 10.62
N ALA A 56 -5.22 16.05 10.67
CA ALA A 56 -3.94 16.72 10.47
C ALA A 56 -3.64 16.97 8.98
N ASP A 57 -2.64 17.82 8.72
CA ASP A 57 -2.06 17.99 7.39
C ASP A 57 -1.39 16.67 6.95
N GLU A 58 -1.89 16.06 5.87
CA GLU A 58 -1.46 14.75 5.34
C GLU A 58 0.04 14.68 5.03
N HIS A 59 0.70 15.83 4.80
CA HIS A 59 2.12 15.92 4.49
C HIS A 59 2.99 16.31 5.70
N SER A 60 2.44 16.31 6.89
CA SER A 60 3.18 16.65 8.12
C SER A 60 3.96 15.45 8.67
N GLN A 61 5.13 15.72 9.30
CA GLN A 61 5.96 14.66 9.88
C GLN A 61 5.21 13.82 10.93
N PRO A 62 4.37 14.36 11.82
CA PRO A 62 3.59 13.55 12.76
C PRO A 62 2.68 12.53 12.08
N VAL A 63 2.15 12.84 10.89
CA VAL A 63 1.30 11.93 10.11
C VAL A 63 2.13 10.77 9.55
N TYR A 64 3.32 11.04 9.00
CA TYR A 64 4.22 9.97 8.57
C TYR A 64 4.69 9.08 9.74
N ASP A 65 4.98 9.68 10.89
CA ASP A 65 5.34 8.93 12.10
C ASP A 65 4.19 8.03 12.57
N LYS A 66 2.94 8.51 12.46
CA LYS A 66 1.74 7.74 12.77
C LYS A 66 1.55 6.54 11.85
N ALA A 67 1.83 6.70 10.56
CA ALA A 67 1.84 5.58 9.62
C ALA A 67 2.81 4.47 10.05
N VAL A 68 4.02 4.85 10.48
CA VAL A 68 5.04 3.91 10.98
C VAL A 68 4.58 3.23 12.28
N GLU A 69 4.04 4.00 13.22
CA GLU A 69 3.49 3.48 14.48
C GLU A 69 2.41 2.42 14.21
N ASN A 70 1.41 2.76 13.38
CA ASN A 70 0.31 1.87 13.04
C ASN A 70 0.80 0.59 12.33
N PHE A 71 1.71 0.73 11.36
CA PHE A 71 2.26 -0.41 10.62
C PHE A 71 3.03 -1.39 11.53
N ARG A 72 3.84 -0.87 12.46
CA ARG A 72 4.58 -1.68 13.43
C ARG A 72 3.66 -2.31 14.47
N ARG A 73 2.70 -1.56 14.99
CA ARG A 73 1.73 -2.05 15.96
C ARG A 73 0.95 -3.21 15.37
N TRP A 74 0.42 -3.10 14.15
CA TRP A 74 -0.35 -4.16 13.52
C TRP A 74 0.45 -5.42 13.26
N GLN A 75 1.75 -5.29 13.00
CA GLN A 75 2.62 -6.46 12.91
C GLN A 75 2.82 -7.10 14.28
N SER A 76 3.02 -6.31 15.35
CA SER A 76 3.19 -6.84 16.71
C SER A 76 1.91 -7.50 17.25
N GLU A 77 0.74 -7.00 16.87
CA GLU A 77 -0.57 -7.54 17.23
C GLU A 77 -1.00 -8.73 16.35
N GLY A 78 -0.26 -9.01 15.27
CA GLY A 78 -0.52 -10.14 14.38
C GLY A 78 -1.61 -9.89 13.32
N TRP A 79 -2.04 -8.64 13.14
CA TRP A 79 -3.01 -8.24 12.10
C TRP A 79 -2.38 -8.19 10.72
N LEU A 80 -1.07 -7.91 10.69
CA LEU A 80 -0.22 -8.03 9.53
C LEU A 80 0.90 -9.02 9.87
N ARG A 81 1.16 -9.96 8.98
CA ARG A 81 2.21 -10.97 9.15
C ARG A 81 3.06 -11.03 7.90
N GLN A 82 4.37 -11.09 8.08
CA GLN A 82 5.28 -11.36 6.97
C GLN A 82 5.26 -12.86 6.63
N ASP A 83 5.11 -13.18 5.36
CA ASP A 83 5.18 -14.56 4.90
C ASP A 83 6.57 -15.17 5.23
N PRO A 84 6.63 -16.47 5.60
CA PRO A 84 7.88 -17.12 6.00
C PRO A 84 8.89 -17.27 4.87
N GLU A 85 8.40 -17.36 3.64
CA GLU A 85 9.20 -17.57 2.43
C GLU A 85 8.85 -16.54 1.34
N GLU A 86 9.66 -16.47 0.30
CA GLU A 86 9.44 -15.61 -0.86
C GLU A 86 8.47 -16.29 -1.83
N TYR A 87 7.42 -15.56 -2.24
CA TYR A 87 6.41 -16.02 -3.19
C TYR A 87 6.19 -15.02 -4.30
N TYR A 88 5.64 -15.50 -5.41
CA TYR A 88 4.87 -14.72 -6.38
C TYR A 88 3.41 -14.75 -5.95
N TYR A 89 2.71 -13.63 -6.01
CA TYR A 89 1.32 -13.56 -5.56
C TYR A 89 0.41 -13.34 -6.76
N ILE A 90 -0.66 -14.12 -6.82
CA ILE A 90 -1.72 -13.91 -7.81
C ILE A 90 -2.68 -12.86 -7.24
N TYR A 91 -2.84 -11.76 -7.97
CA TYR A 91 -3.82 -10.73 -7.68
C TYR A 91 -5.03 -10.92 -8.58
N ALA A 92 -6.21 -11.04 -8.01
CA ALA A 92 -7.47 -11.16 -8.75
C ALA A 92 -8.38 -9.99 -8.40
N GLN A 93 -8.81 -9.25 -9.41
CA GLN A 93 -9.75 -8.15 -9.27
C GLN A 93 -10.99 -8.42 -10.10
N THR A 94 -12.15 -8.43 -9.44
CA THR A 94 -13.44 -8.63 -10.10
C THR A 94 -14.23 -7.33 -10.12
N MET A 95 -14.62 -6.88 -11.30
CA MET A 95 -15.47 -5.72 -11.53
C MET A 95 -16.54 -6.08 -12.56
N GLU A 96 -17.79 -5.77 -12.26
CA GLU A 96 -18.94 -6.05 -13.16
C GLU A 96 -19.01 -7.51 -13.65
N GLY A 97 -18.67 -8.46 -12.76
CA GLY A 97 -18.69 -9.89 -13.07
C GLY A 97 -17.50 -10.40 -13.90
N ARG A 98 -16.56 -9.53 -14.28
CA ARG A 98 -15.34 -9.88 -14.99
C ARG A 98 -14.15 -9.89 -14.05
N THR A 99 -13.43 -11.01 -13.98
CA THR A 99 -12.21 -11.13 -13.19
C THR A 99 -10.97 -10.96 -14.06
N GLN A 100 -10.08 -10.06 -13.63
CA GLN A 100 -8.74 -9.89 -14.18
C GLN A 100 -7.73 -10.47 -13.20
N TYR A 101 -6.67 -11.09 -13.72
CA TYR A 101 -5.60 -11.66 -12.92
C TYR A 101 -4.29 -10.92 -13.21
N GLY A 102 -3.57 -10.58 -12.16
CA GLY A 102 -2.24 -10.02 -12.21
C GLY A 102 -1.27 -10.85 -11.38
N LEU A 103 0.02 -10.58 -11.55
CA LEU A 103 1.09 -11.20 -10.78
C LEU A 103 1.81 -10.11 -9.98
N ALA A 104 1.79 -10.22 -8.64
CA ALA A 104 2.56 -9.34 -7.79
C ALA A 104 3.96 -9.93 -7.56
N MET A 105 5.00 -9.10 -7.81
CA MET A 105 6.40 -9.50 -7.80
C MET A 105 7.32 -8.28 -7.62
N CYS A 106 8.60 -8.50 -7.35
CA CYS A 106 9.59 -7.45 -7.48
C CYS A 106 10.14 -7.41 -8.90
N CYS A 107 10.20 -6.21 -9.47
CA CYS A 107 10.87 -5.93 -10.74
C CYS A 107 12.16 -5.16 -10.51
N HIS A 108 13.17 -5.39 -11.36
CA HIS A 108 14.42 -4.64 -11.23
C HIS A 108 14.23 -3.21 -11.72
N PHE A 109 14.62 -2.22 -10.91
CA PHE A 109 14.37 -0.80 -11.20
C PHE A 109 15.01 -0.32 -12.51
N GLU A 110 16.19 -0.85 -12.90
CA GLU A 110 16.81 -0.51 -14.18
C GLU A 110 15.95 -0.90 -15.39
N ASP A 111 15.14 -1.95 -15.28
CA ASP A 111 14.25 -2.38 -16.36
C ASP A 111 13.11 -1.37 -16.57
N TYR A 112 12.71 -0.67 -15.49
CA TYR A 112 11.80 0.46 -15.54
C TYR A 112 12.49 1.70 -16.14
N LEU A 113 13.70 2.04 -15.70
CA LEU A 113 14.43 3.21 -16.19
C LEU A 113 14.82 3.08 -17.66
N SER A 114 15.18 1.88 -18.12
CA SER A 114 15.54 1.61 -19.51
C SER A 114 14.34 1.50 -20.46
N GLY A 115 13.11 1.49 -19.93
CA GLY A 115 11.88 1.33 -20.69
C GLY A 115 11.62 -0.12 -21.15
N ALA A 116 12.33 -1.11 -20.60
CA ALA A 116 11.99 -2.53 -20.78
C ALA A 116 10.61 -2.84 -20.15
N ILE A 117 10.29 -2.20 -19.01
CA ILE A 117 8.94 -2.11 -18.47
C ILE A 117 8.32 -0.83 -19.01
N LYS A 118 7.19 -0.96 -19.71
CA LYS A 118 6.50 0.18 -20.31
C LYS A 118 5.72 0.96 -19.26
N LYS A 119 5.88 2.28 -19.27
CA LYS A 119 5.01 3.17 -18.47
C LYS A 119 3.66 3.29 -19.18
N HIS A 120 2.57 3.16 -18.43
CA HIS A 120 1.24 3.35 -19.01
C HIS A 120 0.73 4.78 -18.83
N GLU A 121 1.27 5.53 -17.85
CA GLU A 121 0.92 6.93 -17.60
C GLU A 121 2.12 7.71 -17.04
N LEU A 122 1.96 9.02 -16.93
CA LEU A 122 2.89 9.89 -16.22
C LEU A 122 2.38 10.10 -14.79
N THR A 123 3.25 9.82 -13.82
CA THR A 123 2.94 10.08 -12.41
C THR A 123 2.93 11.57 -12.10
N ARG A 124 2.10 11.97 -11.14
CA ARG A 124 2.11 13.33 -10.59
C ARG A 124 3.25 13.47 -9.60
N PRO A 125 4.14 14.50 -9.75
CA PRO A 125 5.32 14.66 -8.89
C PRO A 125 4.99 14.79 -7.40
N ASP A 126 3.89 15.49 -7.06
CA ASP A 126 3.42 15.65 -5.69
C ASP A 126 3.03 14.31 -5.02
N LYS A 127 2.36 13.44 -5.77
CA LYS A 127 1.98 12.12 -5.27
C LYS A 127 3.18 11.16 -5.20
N GLU A 128 4.09 11.25 -6.16
CA GLU A 128 5.33 10.46 -6.15
C GLU A 128 6.20 10.80 -4.95
N GLU A 129 6.37 12.12 -4.64
CA GLU A 129 7.14 12.56 -3.48
C GLU A 129 6.52 12.07 -2.16
N ASP A 130 5.22 12.20 -2.00
CA ASP A 130 4.48 11.73 -0.83
C ASP A 130 4.66 10.22 -0.61
N ARG A 131 4.44 9.41 -1.66
CA ARG A 131 4.64 7.94 -1.56
C ARG A 131 6.10 7.58 -1.28
N MET A 132 7.06 8.31 -1.82
CA MET A 132 8.47 8.13 -1.53
C MET A 132 8.79 8.38 -0.04
N ILE A 133 8.19 9.40 0.57
CA ILE A 133 8.35 9.68 2.00
C ILE A 133 7.74 8.56 2.83
N HIS A 134 6.54 8.07 2.49
CA HIS A 134 5.93 6.91 3.14
C HIS A 134 6.84 5.68 3.09
N VAL A 135 7.35 5.32 1.90
CA VAL A 135 8.26 4.17 1.74
C VAL A 135 9.53 4.32 2.58
N ARG A 136 10.12 5.53 2.61
CA ARG A 136 11.33 5.79 3.41
C ARG A 136 11.10 5.64 4.91
N ASN A 137 9.99 6.14 5.42
CA ASN A 137 9.67 6.08 6.84
C ASN A 137 9.24 4.68 7.27
N GLN A 138 8.36 4.03 6.52
CA GLN A 138 7.82 2.71 6.85
C GLN A 138 8.78 1.56 6.50
N GLN A 139 9.79 1.80 5.62
CA GLN A 139 10.69 0.78 5.06
C GLN A 139 9.91 -0.36 4.39
N ALA A 140 8.77 -0.03 3.81
CA ALA A 140 7.87 -0.96 3.12
C ALA A 140 7.17 -0.24 1.97
N ASN A 141 6.91 -0.98 0.90
CA ASN A 141 6.07 -0.54 -0.20
C ASN A 141 4.65 -1.06 0.06
N ILE A 142 3.82 -0.21 0.68
CA ILE A 142 2.48 -0.61 1.15
C ILE A 142 1.49 -0.72 -0.03
N GLU A 143 1.64 0.11 -1.05
CA GLU A 143 0.78 0.15 -2.22
C GLU A 143 1.59 -0.21 -3.46
N PRO A 144 1.41 -1.45 -4.00
CA PRO A 144 2.12 -1.90 -5.20
C PRO A 144 1.75 -1.07 -6.43
N VAL A 145 2.70 -0.91 -7.34
CA VAL A 145 2.48 -0.24 -8.62
C VAL A 145 1.88 -1.21 -9.63
N PHE A 146 0.86 -0.80 -10.38
CA PHE A 146 0.31 -1.54 -11.51
C PHE A 146 1.03 -1.18 -12.82
N PHE A 147 1.24 -2.20 -13.67
CA PHE A 147 1.80 -2.07 -15.02
C PHE A 147 0.87 -2.69 -16.05
#